data_d3418de1541cd5114b3c0b2451184a4e
#
_entry.id   d3418de1541cd5114b3c0b2451184a4e
#
_cell.length_a   1.000
_cell.length_b   1.000
_cell.length_c   1.000
_cell.angle_alpha   90.00
_cell.angle_beta   90.00
_cell.angle_gamma   90.00
#
_symmetry.space_group_name_H-M   'P 1'
#
loop_
_entity.id
_entity.type
_entity.pdbx_description
1 polymer ?
#
loop_
_entity_poly.entity_id
_entity_poly.type
_entity_poly.pdbx_seq_one_letter_code
_entity_poly.pdbx_strand_id
1 'polypeptide(L)'
;MGTQGFRDYNGRPACSSGSLMELVDLRSYPSRALEPLFQQEIRRWRDELYWDYRPSIELIRKFIDSRALGGYAVVEGGKPVGYGFFVLEEHKGLIGGLFVSQECEQEKVTRTLVTEMVAALQSTPRLNRVEAQLMPFGSELDPAFLSQFFRLHTRQFMYLPLEEARLSGKAISTAMRLEQWTDRAFEPAARLIQLAYANHVDSEINDQYRTEGGAMKFLRNIILLPGCGQFLPEASFLARPVTGEPPVGMVLTSTVAEGVAHTTQVCVMPGYQGHGVGRGLMEASIAALQRRG
;
A
#
# COMPACT_ATOMS: atom_id res chain seq x y z
N MET A 1 -20.61 -4.30 -47.22
CA MET A 1 -20.60 -2.94 -46.67
C MET A 1 -20.01 -3.01 -45.29
N GLY A 2 -18.74 -2.67 -45.14
CA GLY A 2 -18.01 -2.79 -43.88
C GLY A 2 -18.20 -1.53 -43.03
N THR A 3 -18.56 -1.69 -41.78
CA THR A 3 -18.59 -0.64 -40.77
C THR A 3 -17.17 -0.34 -40.33
N GLN A 4 -16.60 0.78 -40.84
CA GLN A 4 -15.35 1.32 -40.28
C GLN A 4 -15.65 1.90 -38.91
N GLY A 5 -15.03 1.30 -37.84
CA GLY A 5 -15.05 1.86 -36.53
C GLY A 5 -14.26 3.17 -36.47
N PHE A 6 -14.87 4.20 -35.93
CA PHE A 6 -14.23 5.49 -35.68
C PHE A 6 -13.14 5.32 -34.61
N ARG A 7 -11.91 5.75 -34.91
CA ARG A 7 -10.82 5.88 -33.94
C ARG A 7 -10.65 7.36 -33.59
N ASP A 8 -10.32 7.65 -32.34
CA ASP A 8 -9.96 8.99 -31.91
C ASP A 8 -8.59 9.42 -32.50
N TYR A 9 -8.22 10.70 -32.34
CA TYR A 9 -7.01 11.30 -32.90
C TYR A 9 -5.69 10.60 -32.43
N ASN A 10 -5.75 9.72 -31.40
CA ASN A 10 -4.62 8.97 -30.83
C ASN A 10 -4.64 7.46 -31.17
N GLY A 11 -5.54 7.03 -32.08
CA GLY A 11 -5.60 5.64 -32.55
C GLY A 11 -6.19 4.63 -31.55
N ARG A 12 -6.80 5.10 -30.46
CA ARG A 12 -7.53 4.25 -29.48
C ARG A 12 -8.92 3.95 -30.02
N PRO A 13 -9.48 2.75 -29.74
CA PRO A 13 -10.88 2.47 -30.06
C PRO A 13 -11.75 3.46 -29.27
N ALA A 14 -12.54 4.27 -29.99
CA ALA A 14 -13.50 5.17 -29.36
C ALA A 14 -14.49 4.32 -28.55
N CYS A 15 -14.56 4.52 -27.25
CA CYS A 15 -15.65 3.99 -26.42
C CYS A 15 -16.96 4.51 -26.99
N SER A 16 -17.86 3.60 -27.34
CA SER A 16 -19.17 3.93 -27.89
C SER A 16 -19.91 4.87 -26.93
N SER A 17 -20.11 6.11 -27.34
CA SER A 17 -20.91 7.12 -26.66
C SER A 17 -22.33 6.56 -26.44
N GLY A 18 -22.66 6.15 -25.20
CA GLY A 18 -24.01 5.75 -24.84
C GLY A 18 -24.15 4.46 -24.02
N SER A 19 -23.06 3.78 -23.66
CA SER A 19 -23.14 2.64 -22.73
C SER A 19 -23.57 3.12 -21.35
N LEU A 20 -24.68 2.58 -20.83
CA LEU A 20 -25.15 2.90 -19.49
C LEU A 20 -24.10 2.40 -18.47
N MET A 21 -23.58 3.32 -17.69
CA MET A 21 -22.66 3.01 -16.59
C MET A 21 -23.50 2.62 -15.36
N GLU A 22 -23.27 1.43 -14.86
CA GLU A 22 -23.95 0.88 -13.70
C GLU A 22 -22.97 0.75 -12.52
N LEU A 23 -23.38 1.21 -11.34
CA LEU A 23 -22.66 1.04 -10.09
C LEU A 23 -23.24 -0.15 -9.33
N VAL A 24 -22.41 -1.11 -8.98
CA VAL A 24 -22.83 -2.36 -8.31
C VAL A 24 -22.08 -2.52 -7.00
N ASP A 25 -22.80 -2.86 -5.93
CA ASP A 25 -22.19 -3.19 -4.64
C ASP A 25 -21.39 -4.51 -4.73
N LEU A 26 -20.13 -4.49 -4.29
CA LEU A 26 -19.26 -5.67 -4.31
C LEU A 26 -19.83 -6.86 -3.54
N ARG A 27 -20.64 -6.63 -2.50
CA ARG A 27 -21.27 -7.69 -1.70
C ARG A 27 -22.35 -8.47 -2.47
N SER A 28 -22.84 -7.90 -3.55
CA SER A 28 -23.82 -8.53 -4.45
C SER A 28 -23.23 -8.92 -5.80
N TYR A 29 -21.92 -8.65 -6.02
CA TYR A 29 -21.24 -8.89 -7.29
C TYR A 29 -20.24 -10.04 -7.15
N PRO A 30 -20.30 -11.09 -7.98
CA PRO A 30 -19.42 -12.24 -7.83
C PRO A 30 -17.98 -11.89 -8.22
N SER A 31 -17.00 -12.30 -7.40
CA SER A 31 -15.58 -11.98 -7.65
C SER A 31 -15.08 -12.45 -9.02
N ARG A 32 -15.62 -13.58 -9.52
CA ARG A 32 -15.30 -14.10 -10.85
C ARG A 32 -15.60 -13.12 -12.00
N ALA A 33 -16.58 -12.25 -11.81
CA ALA A 33 -16.91 -11.24 -12.83
C ALA A 33 -15.85 -10.12 -12.90
N LEU A 34 -15.07 -9.90 -11.82
CA LEU A 34 -13.96 -8.97 -11.77
C LEU A 34 -12.65 -9.56 -12.31
N GLU A 35 -12.63 -10.82 -12.73
CA GLU A 35 -11.40 -11.48 -13.20
C GLU A 35 -10.62 -10.70 -14.24
N PRO A 36 -11.26 -10.09 -15.27
CA PRO A 36 -10.53 -9.29 -16.24
C PRO A 36 -9.79 -8.09 -15.63
N LEU A 37 -10.38 -7.44 -14.59
CA LEU A 37 -9.75 -6.33 -13.87
C LEU A 37 -8.63 -6.84 -12.96
N PHE A 38 -8.83 -7.93 -12.25
CA PHE A 38 -7.80 -8.55 -11.42
C PHE A 38 -6.55 -8.90 -12.23
N GLN A 39 -6.72 -9.46 -13.41
CA GLN A 39 -5.60 -9.78 -14.29
C GLN A 39 -4.88 -8.53 -14.82
N GLN A 40 -5.61 -7.44 -15.10
CA GLN A 40 -4.99 -6.15 -15.48
C GLN A 40 -4.22 -5.56 -14.30
N GLU A 41 -4.77 -5.59 -13.09
CA GLU A 41 -4.14 -5.07 -11.88
C GLU A 41 -2.88 -5.85 -11.52
N ILE A 42 -2.94 -7.19 -11.52
CA ILE A 42 -1.76 -8.06 -11.29
C ILE A 42 -0.62 -7.72 -12.28
N ARG A 43 -0.94 -7.56 -13.57
CA ARG A 43 0.06 -7.18 -14.56
C ARG A 43 0.65 -5.80 -14.25
N ARG A 44 -0.18 -4.82 -13.91
CA ARG A 44 0.26 -3.46 -13.60
C ARG A 44 1.18 -3.40 -12.38
N TRP A 45 0.83 -4.11 -11.31
CA TRP A 45 1.69 -4.22 -10.13
C TRP A 45 3.04 -4.85 -10.45
N ARG A 46 3.06 -5.90 -11.25
CA ARG A 46 4.29 -6.55 -11.68
C ARG A 46 5.15 -5.63 -12.56
N ASP A 47 4.54 -4.98 -13.54
CA ASP A 47 5.26 -4.25 -14.58
C ASP A 47 5.75 -2.87 -14.08
N GLU A 48 5.01 -2.20 -13.17
CA GLU A 48 5.38 -0.88 -12.64
C GLU A 48 6.11 -0.95 -11.29
N LEU A 49 5.82 -1.96 -10.45
CA LEU A 49 6.34 -2.04 -9.08
C LEU A 49 7.15 -3.29 -8.80
N TYR A 50 7.32 -4.19 -9.78
CA TYR A 50 7.98 -5.49 -9.61
C TYR A 50 7.35 -6.36 -8.51
N TRP A 51 6.03 -6.22 -8.29
CA TRP A 51 5.30 -6.80 -7.16
C TRP A 51 4.36 -7.91 -7.63
N ASP A 52 4.46 -9.09 -7.01
CA ASP A 52 3.46 -10.15 -7.20
C ASP A 52 2.21 -9.85 -6.37
N TYR A 53 1.20 -9.28 -7.02
CA TYR A 53 -0.05 -8.90 -6.36
C TYR A 53 -1.09 -10.03 -6.28
N ARG A 54 -0.79 -11.22 -6.82
CA ARG A 54 -1.71 -12.38 -6.79
C ARG A 54 -2.18 -12.75 -5.38
N PRO A 55 -1.32 -12.80 -4.32
CA PRO A 55 -1.78 -13.12 -2.97
C PRO A 55 -2.80 -12.10 -2.43
N SER A 56 -2.65 -10.81 -2.77
CA SER A 56 -3.60 -9.77 -2.39
C SER A 56 -4.92 -9.94 -3.12
N ILE A 57 -4.90 -10.22 -4.42
CA ILE A 57 -6.12 -10.51 -5.21
C ILE A 57 -6.87 -11.73 -4.66
N GLU A 58 -6.17 -12.80 -4.29
CA GLU A 58 -6.80 -13.98 -3.68
C GLU A 58 -7.50 -13.64 -2.36
N LEU A 59 -6.91 -12.75 -1.55
CA LEU A 59 -7.53 -12.29 -0.32
C LEU A 59 -8.76 -11.43 -0.61
N ILE A 60 -8.66 -10.47 -1.53
CA ILE A 60 -9.78 -9.61 -1.98
C ILE A 60 -10.93 -10.49 -2.50
N ARG A 61 -10.64 -11.49 -3.34
CA ARG A 61 -11.61 -12.45 -3.87
C ARG A 61 -12.38 -13.16 -2.76
N LYS A 62 -11.66 -13.70 -1.76
CA LYS A 62 -12.27 -14.37 -0.60
C LYS A 62 -13.23 -13.44 0.17
N PHE A 63 -12.84 -12.18 0.36
CA PHE A 63 -13.68 -11.21 1.06
C PHE A 63 -14.91 -10.80 0.25
N ILE A 64 -14.81 -10.67 -1.08
CA ILE A 64 -15.95 -10.40 -1.96
C ILE A 64 -16.93 -11.60 -1.92
N ASP A 65 -16.43 -12.81 -2.12
CA ASP A 65 -17.27 -14.02 -2.18
C ASP A 65 -17.93 -14.33 -0.84
N SER A 66 -17.30 -13.97 0.29
CA SER A 66 -17.91 -14.02 1.61
C SER A 66 -18.84 -12.85 1.93
N ARG A 67 -18.99 -11.87 1.00
CA ARG A 67 -19.80 -10.65 1.16
C ARG A 67 -19.33 -9.75 2.32
N ALA A 68 -18.08 -9.89 2.73
CA ALA A 68 -17.50 -9.16 3.84
C ALA A 68 -16.82 -7.85 3.43
N LEU A 69 -16.59 -7.64 2.12
CA LEU A 69 -15.90 -6.45 1.61
C LEU A 69 -16.88 -5.38 1.14
N GLY A 70 -16.88 -4.24 1.82
CA GLY A 70 -17.61 -3.05 1.37
C GLY A 70 -16.93 -2.40 0.18
N GLY A 71 -17.70 -1.93 -0.79
CA GLY A 71 -17.17 -1.28 -1.98
C GLY A 71 -18.08 -1.42 -3.18
N TYR A 72 -17.58 -0.96 -4.33
CA TYR A 72 -18.35 -0.90 -5.56
C TYR A 72 -17.55 -1.34 -6.77
N ALA A 73 -18.26 -1.85 -7.78
CA ALA A 73 -17.77 -2.04 -9.13
C ALA A 73 -18.54 -1.13 -10.09
N VAL A 74 -17.87 -0.60 -11.08
CA VAL A 74 -18.48 0.11 -12.22
C VAL A 74 -18.52 -0.84 -13.41
N VAL A 75 -19.70 -1.00 -13.99
CA VAL A 75 -19.96 -1.90 -15.12
C VAL A 75 -20.46 -1.05 -16.31
N GLU A 76 -19.84 -1.23 -17.47
CA GLU A 76 -20.22 -0.60 -18.73
C GLU A 76 -20.49 -1.69 -19.78
N GLY A 77 -21.69 -1.66 -20.38
CA GLY A 77 -22.05 -2.66 -21.38
C GLY A 77 -21.94 -4.11 -20.87
N GLY A 78 -22.22 -4.34 -19.59
CA GLY A 78 -22.13 -5.65 -18.93
C GLY A 78 -20.71 -6.11 -18.57
N LYS A 79 -19.68 -5.24 -18.76
CA LYS A 79 -18.29 -5.54 -18.41
C LYS A 79 -17.83 -4.67 -17.25
N PRO A 80 -17.16 -5.20 -16.23
CA PRO A 80 -16.55 -4.38 -15.17
C PRO A 80 -15.39 -3.58 -15.75
N VAL A 81 -15.40 -2.27 -15.50
CA VAL A 81 -14.38 -1.32 -15.97
C VAL A 81 -13.58 -0.71 -14.82
N GLY A 82 -14.04 -0.87 -13.59
CA GLY A 82 -13.31 -0.46 -12.39
C GLY A 82 -13.96 -1.02 -11.14
N TYR A 83 -13.20 -1.11 -10.06
CA TYR A 83 -13.69 -1.47 -8.74
C TYR A 83 -12.90 -0.75 -7.65
N GLY A 84 -13.52 -0.58 -6.49
CA GLY A 84 -12.87 -0.07 -5.31
C GLY A 84 -13.52 -0.63 -4.06
N PHE A 85 -12.73 -0.75 -3.00
CA PHE A 85 -13.22 -1.27 -1.73
C PHE A 85 -12.70 -0.48 -0.53
N PHE A 86 -13.42 -0.60 0.57
CA PHE A 86 -13.03 -0.02 1.85
C PHE A 86 -13.23 -1.00 2.99
N VAL A 87 -12.50 -0.78 4.07
CA VAL A 87 -12.64 -1.49 5.33
C VAL A 87 -12.96 -0.51 6.45
N LEU A 88 -13.69 -0.98 7.46
CA LEU A 88 -14.03 -0.20 8.65
C LEU A 88 -13.12 -0.64 9.81
N GLU A 89 -12.47 0.31 10.43
CA GLU A 89 -11.61 0.11 11.59
C GLU A 89 -12.02 1.05 12.72
N GLU A 90 -12.73 0.54 13.74
CA GLU A 90 -13.16 1.31 14.91
C GLU A 90 -13.89 2.62 14.54
N HIS A 91 -13.18 3.74 14.43
CA HIS A 91 -13.72 5.06 14.09
C HIS A 91 -13.24 5.57 12.74
N LYS A 92 -12.59 4.70 11.94
CA LYS A 92 -11.97 5.03 10.67
C LYS A 92 -12.50 4.18 9.53
N GLY A 93 -12.72 4.80 8.36
CA GLY A 93 -12.89 4.13 7.08
C GLY A 93 -11.59 4.20 6.29
N LEU A 94 -11.08 3.07 5.84
CA LEU A 94 -9.90 2.96 5.00
C LEU A 94 -10.32 2.53 3.60
N ILE A 95 -10.13 3.38 2.59
CA ILE A 95 -10.21 2.99 1.19
C ILE A 95 -8.94 2.17 0.91
N GLY A 96 -9.11 0.85 0.80
CA GLY A 96 -8.02 -0.11 0.77
C GLY A 96 -7.55 -0.47 -0.63
N GLY A 97 -8.38 -0.23 -1.66
CA GLY A 97 -8.03 -0.49 -3.05
C GLY A 97 -8.95 0.23 -4.01
N LEU A 98 -8.39 0.60 -5.16
CA LEU A 98 -9.08 1.24 -6.26
C LEU A 98 -8.33 0.92 -7.55
N PHE A 99 -8.99 0.23 -8.46
CA PHE A 99 -8.43 -0.10 -9.76
C PHE A 99 -9.43 0.21 -10.87
N VAL A 100 -8.96 0.86 -11.94
CA VAL A 100 -9.73 1.24 -13.11
C VAL A 100 -9.00 0.77 -14.37
N SER A 101 -9.71 0.12 -15.27
CA SER A 101 -9.17 -0.33 -16.55
C SER A 101 -8.65 0.85 -17.38
N GLN A 102 -7.56 0.62 -18.11
CA GLN A 102 -7.05 1.61 -19.07
C GLN A 102 -7.90 1.71 -20.35
N GLU A 103 -8.88 0.82 -20.52
CA GLU A 103 -9.72 0.73 -21.71
C GLU A 103 -11.01 1.58 -21.63
N CYS A 104 -11.22 2.33 -20.53
CA CYS A 104 -12.42 3.12 -20.30
C CYS A 104 -12.08 4.59 -19.99
N GLU A 105 -13.12 5.40 -19.77
CA GLU A 105 -13.01 6.80 -19.34
C GLU A 105 -12.60 6.85 -17.85
N GLN A 106 -11.30 6.67 -17.60
CA GLN A 106 -10.73 6.46 -16.25
C GLN A 106 -11.14 7.56 -15.25
N GLU A 107 -11.11 8.84 -15.65
CA GLU A 107 -11.44 9.95 -14.76
C GLU A 107 -12.88 9.82 -14.24
N LYS A 108 -13.83 9.53 -15.11
CA LYS A 108 -15.25 9.40 -14.75
C LYS A 108 -15.49 8.21 -13.85
N VAL A 109 -14.90 7.04 -14.18
CA VAL A 109 -15.04 5.83 -13.40
C VAL A 109 -14.39 6.01 -12.02
N THR A 110 -13.19 6.57 -11.95
CA THR A 110 -12.48 6.89 -10.70
C THR A 110 -13.31 7.81 -9.83
N ARG A 111 -13.81 8.91 -10.39
CA ARG A 111 -14.64 9.89 -9.67
C ARG A 111 -15.89 9.23 -9.10
N THR A 112 -16.58 8.40 -9.88
CA THR A 112 -17.76 7.68 -9.42
C THR A 112 -17.42 6.77 -8.24
N LEU A 113 -16.40 5.93 -8.36
CA LEU A 113 -15.99 5.01 -7.28
C LEU A 113 -15.61 5.75 -6.01
N VAL A 114 -14.78 6.79 -6.10
CA VAL A 114 -14.36 7.57 -4.93
C VAL A 114 -15.54 8.25 -4.27
N THR A 115 -16.42 8.90 -5.05
CA THR A 115 -17.60 9.59 -4.52
C THR A 115 -18.50 8.63 -3.75
N GLU A 116 -18.82 7.47 -4.33
CA GLU A 116 -19.72 6.51 -3.71
C GLU A 116 -19.11 5.84 -2.48
N MET A 117 -17.81 5.49 -2.52
CA MET A 117 -17.12 4.95 -1.34
C MET A 117 -17.08 5.97 -0.20
N VAL A 118 -16.78 7.23 -0.50
CA VAL A 118 -16.75 8.30 0.50
C VAL A 118 -18.14 8.55 1.07
N ALA A 119 -19.19 8.59 0.24
CA ALA A 119 -20.57 8.73 0.70
C ALA A 119 -21.00 7.57 1.62
N ALA A 120 -20.66 6.33 1.27
CA ALA A 120 -20.94 5.17 2.10
C ALA A 120 -20.20 5.25 3.46
N LEU A 121 -18.95 5.67 3.45
CA LEU A 121 -18.16 5.85 4.67
C LEU A 121 -18.71 6.99 5.53
N GLN A 122 -19.06 8.14 4.95
CA GLN A 122 -19.64 9.28 5.66
C GLN A 122 -21.01 8.97 6.29
N SER A 123 -21.77 8.07 5.69
CA SER A 123 -23.04 7.61 6.24
C SER A 123 -22.90 6.57 7.36
N THR A 124 -21.69 6.06 7.59
CA THR A 124 -21.42 5.06 8.62
C THR A 124 -21.34 5.73 10.00
N PRO A 125 -22.19 5.31 10.98
CA PRO A 125 -22.20 5.92 12.32
C PRO A 125 -20.84 5.81 13.03
N ARG A 126 -20.47 6.85 13.78
CA ARG A 126 -19.23 6.94 14.57
C ARG A 126 -17.93 7.01 13.79
N LEU A 127 -17.96 7.05 12.47
CA LEU A 127 -16.78 7.34 11.67
C LEU A 127 -16.43 8.83 11.80
N ASN A 128 -15.17 9.09 12.14
CA ASN A 128 -14.66 10.46 12.25
C ASN A 128 -13.46 10.71 11.35
N ARG A 129 -13.01 9.67 10.62
CA ARG A 129 -11.85 9.74 9.73
C ARG A 129 -12.04 8.82 8.52
N VAL A 130 -11.65 9.32 7.35
CA VAL A 130 -11.50 8.51 6.13
C VAL A 130 -10.07 8.67 5.62
N GLU A 131 -9.42 7.55 5.36
CA GLU A 131 -8.07 7.47 4.82
C GLU A 131 -8.06 6.69 3.51
N ALA A 132 -7.07 6.97 2.66
CA ALA A 132 -6.71 6.16 1.51
C ALA A 132 -5.19 6.02 1.46
N GLN A 133 -4.70 4.79 1.42
CA GLN A 133 -3.28 4.49 1.24
C GLN A 133 -3.17 3.63 -0.02
N LEU A 134 -3.26 4.28 -1.17
CA LEU A 134 -3.23 3.63 -2.45
C LEU A 134 -1.82 3.71 -3.03
N MET A 135 -1.42 2.65 -3.74
CA MET A 135 -0.29 2.71 -4.65
C MET A 135 -0.82 3.28 -5.98
N PRO A 136 -0.73 4.60 -6.19
CA PRO A 136 -1.27 5.21 -7.39
C PRO A 136 -0.39 4.85 -8.56
N PHE A 137 -1.00 4.34 -9.56
CA PHE A 137 -0.42 4.20 -10.87
C PHE A 137 -0.64 5.52 -11.64
N GLY A 138 0.02 6.59 -11.17
CA GLY A 138 -0.08 7.94 -11.73
C GLY A 138 -0.94 8.91 -10.91
N SER A 139 -0.98 10.17 -11.36
CA SER A 139 -1.75 11.27 -10.74
C SER A 139 -3.25 11.24 -11.06
N GLU A 140 -3.73 10.23 -11.75
CA GLU A 140 -5.10 10.13 -12.26
C GLU A 140 -6.17 10.04 -11.16
N LEU A 141 -5.76 9.62 -9.94
CA LEU A 141 -6.64 9.54 -8.78
C LEU A 141 -6.81 10.87 -8.05
N ASP A 142 -5.84 11.77 -8.14
CA ASP A 142 -5.78 13.00 -7.36
C ASP A 142 -7.02 13.88 -7.51
N PRO A 143 -7.55 14.18 -8.74
CA PRO A 143 -8.72 15.04 -8.90
C PRO A 143 -9.97 14.47 -8.19
N ALA A 144 -10.15 13.15 -8.19
CA ALA A 144 -11.29 12.50 -7.55
C ALA A 144 -11.24 12.67 -6.03
N PHE A 145 -10.07 12.46 -5.41
CA PHE A 145 -9.90 12.65 -3.98
C PHE A 145 -9.96 14.12 -3.54
N LEU A 146 -9.35 15.02 -4.31
CA LEU A 146 -9.42 16.47 -4.03
C LEU A 146 -10.86 16.99 -4.09
N SER A 147 -11.69 16.48 -5.00
CA SER A 147 -13.11 16.83 -5.08
C SER A 147 -13.92 16.39 -3.85
N GLN A 148 -13.41 15.44 -3.09
CA GLN A 148 -13.97 14.96 -1.82
C GLN A 148 -13.26 15.55 -0.59
N PHE A 149 -12.50 16.64 -0.76
CA PHE A 149 -11.79 17.38 0.28
C PHE A 149 -10.71 16.58 1.01
N PHE A 150 -10.14 15.56 0.38
CA PHE A 150 -8.98 14.88 0.92
C PHE A 150 -7.75 15.77 0.86
N ARG A 151 -6.89 15.63 1.87
CA ARG A 151 -5.53 16.15 1.85
C ARG A 151 -4.62 15.11 1.23
N LEU A 152 -3.94 15.46 0.14
CA LEU A 152 -3.03 14.56 -0.55
C LEU A 152 -1.61 14.64 0.05
N HIS A 153 -0.97 13.49 0.15
CA HIS A 153 0.43 13.36 0.56
C HIS A 153 1.17 12.47 -0.44
N THR A 154 1.89 13.09 -1.36
CA THR A 154 2.64 12.37 -2.40
C THR A 154 3.83 11.64 -1.79
N ARG A 155 4.02 10.38 -2.21
CA ARG A 155 5.15 9.51 -1.87
C ARG A 155 5.91 9.13 -3.13
N GLN A 156 7.21 8.89 -2.99
CA GLN A 156 8.03 8.36 -4.07
C GLN A 156 8.28 6.88 -3.83
N PHE A 157 7.99 6.06 -4.81
CA PHE A 157 8.44 4.67 -4.83
C PHE A 157 9.86 4.65 -5.40
N MET A 158 10.81 4.09 -4.63
CA MET A 158 12.21 4.01 -5.01
C MET A 158 12.57 2.56 -5.31
N TYR A 159 13.36 2.35 -6.35
CA TYR A 159 13.89 1.06 -6.75
C TYR A 159 15.42 1.09 -6.76
N LEU A 160 16.04 0.02 -6.25
CA LEU A 160 17.48 -0.17 -6.21
C LEU A 160 17.83 -1.57 -6.72
N PRO A 161 18.50 -1.74 -7.88
CA PRO A 161 19.08 -3.00 -8.27
C PRO A 161 20.16 -3.41 -7.27
N LEU A 162 20.06 -4.63 -6.70
CA LEU A 162 20.98 -5.04 -5.62
C LEU A 162 22.43 -5.20 -6.11
N GLU A 163 22.63 -5.51 -7.37
CA GLU A 163 23.96 -5.58 -8.03
C GLU A 163 24.62 -4.19 -8.16
N GLU A 164 23.81 -3.12 -8.20
CA GLU A 164 24.30 -1.74 -8.26
C GLU A 164 24.52 -1.13 -6.85
N ALA A 165 23.95 -1.78 -5.82
CA ALA A 165 24.03 -1.28 -4.45
C ALA A 165 25.50 -1.22 -3.97
N ARG A 166 25.95 -0.03 -3.62
CA ARG A 166 27.27 0.21 -3.03
C ARG A 166 27.10 0.52 -1.55
N LEU A 167 27.45 -0.45 -0.72
CA LEU A 167 27.46 -0.24 0.72
C LEU A 167 28.63 0.66 1.08
N SER A 168 28.40 1.67 1.93
CA SER A 168 29.45 2.64 2.28
C SER A 168 30.62 2.03 3.07
N GLY A 169 30.40 0.85 3.66
CA GLY A 169 31.33 0.20 4.57
C GLY A 169 31.58 0.98 5.88
N LYS A 170 30.88 2.11 6.07
CA LYS A 170 30.98 2.89 7.29
C LYS A 170 30.22 2.19 8.39
N ALA A 171 30.92 1.75 9.42
CA ALA A 171 30.30 1.19 10.60
C ALA A 171 29.26 2.16 11.17
N ILE A 172 28.14 1.63 11.65
CA ILE A 172 27.28 2.35 12.57
C ILE A 172 28.12 2.75 13.79
N SER A 173 27.82 3.88 14.43
CA SER A 173 28.55 4.30 15.64
C SER A 173 28.84 3.12 16.57
N THR A 174 30.05 3.06 17.15
CA THR A 174 30.44 2.04 18.13
C THR A 174 29.54 2.00 19.38
N ALA A 175 28.77 3.09 19.59
CA ALA A 175 27.77 3.15 20.65
C ALA A 175 26.46 2.40 20.30
N MET A 176 26.36 1.87 19.06
CA MET A 176 25.18 1.18 18.56
C MET A 176 25.52 -0.25 18.16
N ARG A 177 24.55 -1.15 18.33
CA ARG A 177 24.56 -2.50 17.77
C ARG A 177 23.32 -2.74 16.92
N LEU A 178 23.47 -3.51 15.86
CA LEU A 178 22.35 -3.99 15.05
C LEU A 178 21.98 -5.41 15.52
N GLU A 179 20.70 -5.59 15.77
CA GLU A 179 20.12 -6.88 16.14
C GLU A 179 19.14 -7.30 15.06
N GLN A 180 19.23 -8.54 14.60
CA GLN A 180 18.26 -9.10 13.66
C GLN A 180 16.89 -9.21 14.36
N TRP A 181 15.80 -9.06 13.59
CA TRP A 181 14.44 -9.18 14.10
C TRP A 181 14.18 -10.52 14.75
N THR A 182 13.48 -10.50 15.87
CA THR A 182 12.89 -11.66 16.54
C THR A 182 11.50 -11.27 17.03
N ASP A 183 10.62 -12.24 17.29
CA ASP A 183 9.27 -11.99 17.79
C ASP A 183 9.22 -11.20 19.11
N ARG A 184 10.29 -11.26 19.90
CA ARG A 184 10.44 -10.44 21.12
C ARG A 184 10.55 -8.95 20.84
N ALA A 185 10.77 -8.57 19.57
CA ALA A 185 10.90 -7.18 19.16
C ALA A 185 9.55 -6.48 18.94
N PHE A 186 8.41 -7.20 18.90
CA PHE A 186 7.11 -6.61 18.60
C PHE A 186 6.76 -5.39 19.47
N GLU A 187 6.75 -5.55 20.78
CA GLU A 187 6.40 -4.46 21.72
C GLU A 187 7.42 -3.31 21.67
N PRO A 188 8.75 -3.56 21.75
CA PRO A 188 9.73 -2.51 21.63
C PRO A 188 9.66 -1.77 20.29
N ALA A 189 9.37 -2.46 19.18
CA ALA A 189 9.22 -1.88 17.85
C ALA A 189 7.94 -1.03 17.73
N ALA A 190 6.82 -1.46 18.31
CA ALA A 190 5.59 -0.66 18.34
C ALA A 190 5.81 0.66 19.09
N ARG A 191 6.47 0.60 20.24
CA ARG A 191 6.83 1.81 21.00
C ARG A 191 7.79 2.71 20.25
N LEU A 192 8.76 2.12 19.55
CA LEU A 192 9.69 2.88 18.68
C LEU A 192 8.94 3.60 17.57
N ILE A 193 7.98 2.95 16.88
CA ILE A 193 7.14 3.60 15.87
C ILE A 193 6.43 4.80 16.45
N GLN A 194 5.69 4.63 17.54
CA GLN A 194 4.98 5.73 18.17
C GLN A 194 5.88 6.92 18.49
N LEU A 195 7.07 6.68 19.04
CA LEU A 195 8.02 7.73 19.41
C LEU A 195 8.69 8.36 18.19
N ALA A 196 9.05 7.57 17.19
CA ALA A 196 9.71 8.05 15.97
C ALA A 196 8.80 8.92 15.10
N TYR A 197 7.49 8.61 15.10
CA TYR A 197 6.49 9.36 14.32
C TYR A 197 5.71 10.40 15.14
N ALA A 198 6.03 10.58 16.41
CA ALA A 198 5.44 11.67 17.20
C ALA A 198 5.71 13.02 16.51
N ASN A 199 4.64 13.76 16.21
CA ASN A 199 4.69 15.03 15.46
C ASN A 199 5.24 14.94 14.02
N HIS A 200 5.29 13.76 13.44
CA HIS A 200 5.67 13.58 12.04
C HIS A 200 4.42 13.54 11.15
N VAL A 201 4.55 14.02 9.89
CA VAL A 201 3.45 14.02 8.92
C VAL A 201 2.84 12.64 8.71
N ASP A 202 3.64 11.57 8.86
CA ASP A 202 3.16 10.20 8.70
C ASP A 202 2.13 9.80 9.75
N SER A 203 2.18 10.38 10.94
CA SER A 203 1.14 10.17 11.96
C SER A 203 -0.17 10.91 11.64
N GLU A 204 -0.14 11.88 10.72
CA GLU A 204 -1.35 12.49 10.16
C GLU A 204 -1.96 11.62 9.06
N ILE A 205 -1.11 10.93 8.28
CA ILE A 205 -1.51 10.06 7.16
C ILE A 205 -2.02 8.71 7.66
N ASN A 206 -1.29 8.09 8.61
CA ASN A 206 -1.67 6.83 9.24
C ASN A 206 -1.78 7.02 10.75
N ASP A 207 -3.00 7.03 11.27
CA ASP A 207 -3.27 7.25 12.69
C ASP A 207 -2.79 6.09 13.59
N GLN A 208 -2.53 4.90 13.03
CA GLN A 208 -1.94 3.78 13.77
C GLN A 208 -0.56 4.12 14.37
N TYR A 209 0.14 5.12 13.83
CA TYR A 209 1.42 5.57 14.39
C TYR A 209 1.28 6.44 15.65
N ARG A 210 0.07 6.90 15.99
CA ARG A 210 -0.15 7.82 17.12
C ARG A 210 -0.15 7.14 18.48
N THR A 211 -0.40 5.84 18.52
CA THR A 211 -0.50 5.07 19.76
C THR A 211 0.29 3.78 19.68
N GLU A 212 0.75 3.28 20.82
CA GLU A 212 1.45 1.99 20.89
C GLU A 212 0.55 0.83 20.41
N GLY A 213 -0.73 0.83 20.79
CA GLY A 213 -1.71 -0.15 20.32
C GLY A 213 -1.95 -0.10 18.82
N GLY A 214 -2.03 1.10 18.24
CA GLY A 214 -2.11 1.30 16.79
C GLY A 214 -0.86 0.81 16.08
N ALA A 215 0.33 1.16 16.58
CA ALA A 215 1.61 0.70 16.04
C ALA A 215 1.76 -0.82 16.14
N MET A 216 1.27 -1.44 17.21
CA MET A 216 1.22 -2.90 17.35
C MET A 216 0.31 -3.53 16.29
N LYS A 217 -0.87 -2.95 16.04
CA LYS A 217 -1.79 -3.41 14.98
C LYS A 217 -1.14 -3.27 13.60
N PHE A 218 -0.50 -2.13 13.33
CA PHE A 218 0.25 -1.90 12.11
C PHE A 218 1.35 -2.96 11.89
N LEU A 219 2.19 -3.22 12.89
CA LEU A 219 3.23 -4.25 12.82
C LEU A 219 2.67 -5.64 12.54
N ARG A 220 1.57 -6.02 13.21
CA ARG A 220 0.91 -7.30 12.94
C ARG A 220 0.43 -7.38 11.49
N ASN A 221 -0.13 -6.31 10.97
CA ASN A 221 -0.61 -6.29 9.59
C ASN A 221 0.54 -6.49 8.59
N ILE A 222 1.65 -5.77 8.72
CA ILE A 222 2.78 -5.88 7.76
C ILE A 222 3.59 -7.16 7.91
N ILE A 223 3.56 -7.82 9.08
CA ILE A 223 4.32 -9.06 9.34
C ILE A 223 3.48 -10.31 9.06
N LEU A 224 2.17 -10.28 9.37
CA LEU A 224 1.32 -11.47 9.32
C LEU A 224 0.40 -11.53 8.09
N LEU A 225 0.12 -10.38 7.44
CA LEU A 225 -0.78 -10.34 6.29
C LEU A 225 0.00 -10.18 4.97
N PRO A 226 -0.48 -10.78 3.87
CA PRO A 226 0.26 -10.80 2.60
C PRO A 226 0.26 -9.44 1.87
N GLY A 227 -0.47 -8.44 2.34
CA GLY A 227 -0.61 -7.13 1.68
C GLY A 227 0.71 -6.38 1.48
N CYS A 228 1.72 -6.63 2.34
CA CYS A 228 3.07 -6.08 2.20
C CYS A 228 4.12 -7.14 1.81
N GLY A 229 3.68 -8.28 1.27
CA GLY A 229 4.55 -9.40 0.93
C GLY A 229 4.83 -10.34 2.12
N GLN A 230 5.76 -11.25 1.93
CA GLN A 230 6.20 -12.19 2.97
C GLN A 230 7.32 -11.57 3.79
N PHE A 231 7.10 -11.39 5.09
CA PHE A 231 8.08 -10.80 6.00
C PHE A 231 9.39 -11.59 6.05
N LEU A 232 10.52 -10.86 6.01
CA LEU A 232 11.88 -11.41 6.05
C LEU A 232 12.60 -11.02 7.36
N PRO A 233 12.52 -11.83 8.42
CA PRO A 233 13.24 -11.56 9.67
C PRO A 233 14.74 -11.41 9.47
N GLU A 234 15.34 -12.18 8.56
CA GLU A 234 16.77 -12.18 8.25
C GLU A 234 17.27 -10.91 7.57
N ALA A 235 16.38 -10.12 6.96
CA ALA A 235 16.69 -8.83 6.36
C ALA A 235 16.09 -7.66 7.14
N SER A 236 15.57 -7.92 8.34
CA SER A 236 14.95 -6.93 9.24
C SER A 236 15.79 -6.74 10.49
N PHE A 237 16.04 -5.50 10.88
CA PHE A 237 16.98 -5.18 11.96
C PHE A 237 16.47 -4.07 12.88
N LEU A 238 16.94 -4.14 14.13
CA LEU A 238 16.80 -3.06 15.11
C LEU A 238 18.18 -2.48 15.42
N ALA A 239 18.25 -1.18 15.62
CA ALA A 239 19.42 -0.51 16.16
C ALA A 239 19.21 -0.23 17.66
N ARG A 240 20.13 -0.70 18.50
CA ARG A 240 20.10 -0.48 19.96
C ARG A 240 21.39 0.18 20.43
N PRO A 241 21.33 1.06 21.44
CA PRO A 241 22.52 1.49 22.18
C PRO A 241 23.18 0.29 22.83
N VAL A 242 24.53 0.26 22.86
CA VAL A 242 25.29 -0.80 23.53
C VAL A 242 25.10 -0.82 25.06
N THR A 243 24.60 0.27 25.62
CA THR A 243 24.23 0.45 27.02
C THR A 243 23.01 -0.40 27.47
N GLY A 244 22.32 -1.07 26.50
CA GLY A 244 21.19 -1.95 26.82
C GLY A 244 19.81 -1.27 26.77
N GLU A 245 19.75 0.00 26.35
CA GLU A 245 18.51 0.75 26.20
C GLU A 245 17.58 0.15 25.13
N PRO A 246 16.29 0.56 25.09
CA PRO A 246 15.35 0.17 24.04
C PRO A 246 15.86 0.49 22.62
N PRO A 247 15.32 -0.14 21.57
CA PRO A 247 15.72 0.15 20.21
C PRO A 247 15.40 1.61 19.84
N VAL A 248 16.32 2.24 19.12
CA VAL A 248 16.22 3.63 18.67
C VAL A 248 16.03 3.75 17.16
N GLY A 249 16.06 2.64 16.45
CA GLY A 249 15.79 2.57 15.03
C GLY A 249 15.46 1.16 14.60
N MET A 250 14.77 1.00 13.49
CA MET A 250 14.50 -0.28 12.86
C MET A 250 14.33 -0.17 11.35
N VAL A 251 14.53 -1.31 10.68
CA VAL A 251 14.14 -1.55 9.29
C VAL A 251 13.42 -2.89 9.23
N LEU A 252 12.27 -2.94 8.55
CA LEU A 252 11.50 -4.15 8.28
C LEU A 252 11.40 -4.35 6.78
N THR A 253 11.61 -5.59 6.35
CA THR A 253 11.71 -5.95 4.94
C THR A 253 10.87 -7.19 4.66
N SER A 254 10.21 -7.22 3.51
CA SER A 254 9.39 -8.34 3.03
C SER A 254 9.77 -8.70 1.60
N THR A 255 9.60 -9.97 1.21
CA THR A 255 9.65 -10.38 -0.20
C THR A 255 8.30 -10.12 -0.85
N VAL A 256 8.29 -9.42 -1.97
CA VAL A 256 7.05 -9.06 -2.70
C VAL A 256 6.92 -9.78 -4.04
N ALA A 257 8.02 -10.30 -4.57
CA ALA A 257 8.10 -11.22 -5.70
C ALA A 257 9.40 -12.01 -5.61
N GLU A 258 9.58 -13.01 -6.47
CA GLU A 258 10.84 -13.74 -6.59
C GLU A 258 11.98 -12.76 -6.93
N GLY A 259 13.05 -12.77 -6.13
CA GLY A 259 14.18 -11.83 -6.27
C GLY A 259 13.88 -10.37 -5.97
N VAL A 260 12.69 -10.03 -5.45
CA VAL A 260 12.30 -8.64 -5.17
C VAL A 260 11.88 -8.49 -3.70
N ALA A 261 12.56 -7.59 -3.00
CA ALA A 261 12.24 -7.23 -1.62
C ALA A 261 11.73 -5.78 -1.52
N HIS A 262 10.88 -5.55 -0.53
CA HIS A 262 10.33 -4.24 -0.22
C HIS A 262 10.65 -3.86 1.23
N THR A 263 11.19 -2.66 1.44
CA THR A 263 11.32 -2.09 2.79
C THR A 263 9.96 -1.56 3.22
N THR A 264 9.27 -2.34 4.06
CA THR A 264 7.91 -2.03 4.53
C THR A 264 7.89 -0.93 5.58
N GLN A 265 8.97 -0.82 6.35
CA GLN A 265 9.10 0.18 7.41
C GLN A 265 10.57 0.50 7.68
N VAL A 266 10.89 1.78 7.82
CA VAL A 266 12.15 2.25 8.38
C VAL A 266 11.89 3.47 9.25
N CYS A 267 12.40 3.46 10.47
CA CYS A 267 12.32 4.62 11.34
C CYS A 267 13.51 4.72 12.30
N VAL A 268 13.80 5.94 12.73
CA VAL A 268 14.83 6.27 13.73
C VAL A 268 14.27 7.35 14.64
N MET A 269 14.43 7.21 15.94
CA MET A 269 14.02 8.20 16.93
C MET A 269 14.66 9.56 16.63
N PRO A 270 13.95 10.69 16.79
CA PRO A 270 14.45 12.03 16.47
C PRO A 270 15.82 12.34 17.05
N GLY A 271 16.09 11.99 18.32
CA GLY A 271 17.36 12.23 18.97
C GLY A 271 18.55 11.42 18.43
N TYR A 272 18.29 10.44 17.55
CA TYR A 272 19.31 9.58 16.94
C TYR A 272 19.39 9.75 15.41
N GLN A 273 18.60 10.65 14.84
CA GLN A 273 18.69 11.02 13.44
C GLN A 273 19.94 11.82 13.14
N GLY A 274 20.41 11.80 11.89
CA GLY A 274 21.65 12.49 11.49
C GLY A 274 22.95 11.77 11.89
N HIS A 275 22.90 10.74 12.74
CA HIS A 275 24.05 9.98 13.23
C HIS A 275 24.37 8.70 12.43
N GLY A 276 23.77 8.52 11.27
CA GLY A 276 23.99 7.36 10.38
C GLY A 276 23.23 6.09 10.76
N VAL A 277 22.37 6.10 11.81
CA VAL A 277 21.60 4.93 12.26
C VAL A 277 20.69 4.40 11.14
N GLY A 278 19.90 5.26 10.48
CA GLY A 278 19.03 4.84 9.38
C GLY A 278 19.81 4.26 8.20
N ARG A 279 20.94 4.86 7.84
CA ARG A 279 21.82 4.31 6.80
C ARG A 279 22.35 2.93 7.20
N GLY A 280 22.87 2.77 8.43
CA GLY A 280 23.38 1.48 8.89
C GLY A 280 22.31 0.38 8.88
N LEU A 281 21.06 0.70 9.24
CA LEU A 281 19.93 -0.21 9.16
C LEU A 281 19.64 -0.63 7.70
N MET A 282 19.56 0.34 6.78
CA MET A 282 19.33 0.06 5.35
C MET A 282 20.47 -0.77 4.75
N GLU A 283 21.73 -0.42 5.04
CA GLU A 283 22.89 -1.17 4.55
C GLU A 283 22.91 -2.62 5.10
N ALA A 284 22.53 -2.83 6.35
CA ALA A 284 22.41 -4.18 6.91
C ALA A 284 21.33 -5.01 6.23
N SER A 285 20.17 -4.40 5.95
CA SER A 285 19.09 -5.04 5.21
C SER A 285 19.52 -5.38 3.78
N ILE A 286 20.11 -4.42 3.05
CA ILE A 286 20.60 -4.63 1.69
C ILE A 286 21.68 -5.74 1.67
N ALA A 287 22.64 -5.72 2.60
CA ALA A 287 23.65 -6.76 2.70
C ALA A 287 23.07 -8.15 2.97
N ALA A 288 22.00 -8.23 3.77
CA ALA A 288 21.29 -9.49 4.01
C ALA A 288 20.59 -9.99 2.73
N LEU A 289 19.96 -9.09 1.97
CA LEU A 289 19.34 -9.41 0.68
C LEU A 289 20.38 -9.86 -0.37
N GLN A 290 21.52 -9.17 -0.47
CA GLN A 290 22.60 -9.57 -1.37
C GLN A 290 23.18 -10.96 -1.06
N ARG A 291 23.20 -11.37 0.21
CA ARG A 291 23.62 -12.74 0.61
C ARG A 291 22.59 -13.81 0.30
N ARG A 292 21.33 -13.43 0.18
CA ARG A 292 20.24 -14.35 -0.13
C ARG A 292 20.19 -14.73 -1.61
N GLY A 293 20.63 -13.85 -2.49
CA GLY A 293 20.61 -13.96 -3.96
C GLY A 293 19.41 -13.28 -4.54
#